data_b1631327de85e713eeb922e583a2a4bd
#
_entry.id   b1631327de85e713eeb922e583a2a4bd
#
_cell.length_a   1.000
_cell.length_b   1.000
_cell.length_c   1.000
_cell.angle_alpha   90.00
_cell.angle_beta   90.00
_cell.angle_gamma   90.00
#
_symmetry.space_group_name_H-M   'P 1'
#
loop_
_entity.id
_entity.type
_entity.pdbx_description
1 polymer ?
#
loop_
_entity_poly.entity_id
_entity_poly.type
_entity_poly.pdbx_seq_one_letter_code
_entity_poly.pdbx_strand_id
1 'polypeptide(L)'
;MLMIAEAPLLAAIPAASERHLAVRVTPAGARALHQGHPWLYESAIRSQSFEGHPGDIAVAFDERGRFLAAGLYDPRSPIRVKV
;
A
#
# COMPACT_ATOMS: atom_id res chain seq x y z
N MET A 1 19.22 -13.46 -9.14
CA MET A 1 19.26 -12.86 -10.43
C MET A 1 18.17 -11.90 -10.64
N LEU A 2 16.97 -12.34 -10.52
CA LEU A 2 15.86 -11.45 -10.68
C LEU A 2 15.92 -10.31 -9.72
N MET A 3 16.35 -10.59 -8.50
CA MET A 3 16.44 -9.56 -7.51
C MET A 3 17.37 -8.47 -7.95
N ILE A 4 18.41 -8.86 -8.62
CA ILE A 4 19.39 -7.90 -9.07
C ILE A 4 18.78 -6.97 -10.09
N ALA A 5 17.94 -7.51 -10.95
CA ALA A 5 17.30 -6.69 -11.95
C ALA A 5 16.37 -5.68 -11.33
N GLU A 6 15.73 -6.07 -10.23
CA GLU A 6 14.81 -5.15 -9.58
C GLU A 6 15.48 -4.13 -8.72
N ALA A 7 16.58 -4.51 -8.12
CA ALA A 7 17.26 -3.61 -7.21
C ALA A 7 17.62 -2.27 -7.85
N PRO A 8 18.17 -2.24 -9.04
CA PRO A 8 18.48 -0.95 -9.67
C PRO A 8 17.24 -0.12 -9.90
N LEU A 9 16.16 -0.76 -10.24
CA LEU A 9 14.93 -0.04 -10.46
C LEU A 9 14.46 0.63 -9.19
N LEU A 10 14.49 -0.11 -8.11
CA LEU A 10 14.08 0.43 -6.82
C LEU A 10 15.00 1.55 -6.39
N ALA A 11 16.28 1.38 -6.65
CA ALA A 11 17.24 2.40 -6.26
C ALA A 11 17.06 3.69 -7.03
N ALA A 12 16.48 3.60 -8.21
CA ALA A 12 16.26 4.79 -9.03
C ALA A 12 15.00 5.55 -8.64
N ILE A 13 14.17 4.95 -7.81
CA ILE A 13 12.96 5.60 -7.36
C ILE A 13 13.33 6.67 -6.35
N PRO A 14 12.69 7.83 -6.41
CA PRO A 14 13.02 8.92 -5.50
C PRO A 14 12.96 8.51 -4.05
N ALA A 15 13.66 9.25 -3.23
CA ALA A 15 13.75 8.95 -1.80
C ALA A 15 12.38 8.78 -1.15
N ALA A 16 11.37 9.46 -1.66
CA ALA A 16 10.03 9.33 -1.10
C ALA A 16 9.57 7.89 -1.12
N SER A 17 10.02 7.11 -2.12
CA SER A 17 9.59 5.73 -2.23
C SER A 17 10.21 4.84 -1.17
N GLU A 18 11.19 5.34 -0.45
CA GLU A 18 11.77 4.59 0.65
C GLU A 18 10.78 4.47 1.80
N ARG A 19 9.78 5.32 1.82
CA ARG A 19 8.78 5.27 2.86
C ARG A 19 7.58 4.50 2.36
N HIS A 20 7.78 3.21 2.27
CA HIS A 20 6.68 2.33 1.89
C HIS A 20 5.95 1.88 3.13
N LEU A 21 4.76 2.39 3.29
CA LEU A 21 3.92 2.05 4.42
C LEU A 21 3.22 0.73 4.11
N ALA A 22 3.48 -0.28 4.90
CA ALA A 22 2.79 -1.56 4.71
C ALA A 22 1.45 -1.49 5.42
N VAL A 23 0.39 -1.80 4.69
CA VAL A 23 -0.97 -1.74 5.20
C VAL A 23 -1.59 -3.13 5.06
N ARG A 24 -2.07 -3.66 6.18
CA ARG A 24 -2.79 -4.95 6.15
C ARG A 24 -4.27 -4.66 6.12
N VAL A 25 -4.96 -5.28 5.17
CA VAL A 25 -6.37 -4.97 4.95
C VAL A 25 -7.26 -6.12 5.38
N THR A 26 -8.52 -5.77 5.62
CA THR A 26 -9.54 -6.74 5.98
C THR A 26 -9.90 -7.60 4.77
N PRO A 27 -10.53 -8.76 4.98
CA PRO A 27 -11.00 -9.56 3.85
C PRO A 27 -11.91 -8.79 2.91
N ALA A 28 -12.77 -7.93 3.45
CA ALA A 28 -13.65 -7.14 2.60
C ALA A 28 -12.86 -6.15 1.75
N GLY A 29 -11.83 -5.52 2.36
CA GLY A 29 -10.97 -4.62 1.61
C GLY A 29 -10.21 -5.33 0.53
N ALA A 30 -9.71 -6.52 0.83
CA ALA A 30 -9.00 -7.31 -0.16
C ALA A 30 -9.91 -7.66 -1.34
N ARG A 31 -11.15 -8.06 -1.04
CA ARG A 31 -12.09 -8.36 -2.11
C ARG A 31 -12.35 -7.16 -3.00
N ALA A 32 -12.52 -6.00 -2.38
CA ALA A 32 -12.78 -4.79 -3.14
C ALA A 32 -11.62 -4.48 -4.09
N LEU A 33 -10.39 -4.63 -3.60
CA LEU A 33 -9.22 -4.38 -4.43
C LEU A 33 -9.13 -5.39 -5.57
N HIS A 34 -9.46 -6.66 -5.28
CA HIS A 34 -9.49 -7.69 -6.33
C HIS A 34 -10.52 -7.38 -7.40
N GLN A 35 -11.58 -6.71 -7.02
CA GLN A 35 -12.64 -6.35 -7.96
C GLN A 35 -12.34 -5.07 -8.72
N GLY A 36 -11.18 -4.48 -8.48
CA GLY A 36 -10.76 -3.30 -9.22
C GLY A 36 -11.12 -1.98 -8.59
N HIS A 37 -11.61 -1.98 -7.35
CA HIS A 37 -11.86 -0.72 -6.65
C HIS A 37 -10.54 -0.01 -6.40
N PRO A 38 -10.44 1.28 -6.77
CA PRO A 38 -9.19 2.00 -6.62
C PRO A 38 -9.02 2.63 -5.24
N TRP A 39 -9.98 2.48 -4.36
CA TRP A 39 -9.97 3.16 -3.07
C TRP A 39 -9.99 2.16 -1.93
N LEU A 40 -9.12 2.41 -0.94
CA LEU A 40 -9.11 1.62 0.27
C LEU A 40 -9.51 2.53 1.41
N TYR A 41 -10.65 2.25 2.01
CA TYR A 41 -11.19 3.08 3.07
C TYR A 41 -10.52 2.76 4.40
N GLU A 42 -10.55 3.74 5.29
CA GLU A 42 -9.98 3.61 6.61
C GLU A 42 -10.48 2.36 7.32
N SER A 43 -11.76 2.07 7.21
CA SER A 43 -12.36 0.95 7.89
C SER A 43 -11.86 -0.40 7.38
N ALA A 44 -11.23 -0.42 6.22
CA ALA A 44 -10.69 -1.65 5.65
C ALA A 44 -9.24 -1.89 6.05
N ILE A 45 -8.64 -0.99 6.81
CA ILE A 45 -7.26 -1.14 7.24
C ILE A 45 -7.23 -1.75 8.63
N ARG A 46 -6.60 -2.92 8.73
CA ARG A 46 -6.50 -3.62 10.01
C ARG A 46 -5.28 -3.14 10.79
N SER A 47 -4.19 -2.92 10.11
CA SER A 47 -2.97 -2.43 10.76
C SER A 47 -2.05 -1.85 9.72
N GLN A 48 -1.07 -1.08 10.17
CA GLN A 48 -0.06 -0.53 9.28
C GLN A 48 1.29 -0.52 9.99
N SER A 49 2.36 -0.52 9.20
CA SER A 49 3.71 -0.72 9.73
C SER A 49 4.19 0.46 10.55
N PHE A 50 3.73 1.66 10.23
CA PHE A 50 4.07 2.84 11.00
C PHE A 50 3.06 3.93 10.66
N GLU A 51 3.15 5.04 11.39
CA GLU A 51 2.27 6.17 11.12
C GLU A 51 2.68 6.81 9.80
N GLY A 52 1.75 6.85 8.85
CA GLY A 52 2.06 7.38 7.54
C GLY A 52 1.88 8.88 7.45
N HIS A 53 2.45 9.46 6.41
CA HIS A 53 2.33 10.87 6.09
C HIS A 53 1.64 11.03 4.75
N PRO A 54 1.04 12.19 4.49
CA PRO A 54 0.42 12.42 3.19
C PRO A 54 1.44 12.22 2.07
N GLY A 55 1.03 11.47 1.06
CA GLY A 55 1.89 11.23 -0.09
C GLY A 55 2.81 10.04 0.03
N ASP A 56 2.86 9.38 1.19
CA ASP A 56 3.61 8.13 1.30
C ASP A 56 3.01 7.10 0.36
N ILE A 57 3.84 6.18 -0.07
CA ILE A 57 3.35 5.04 -0.86
C ILE A 57 2.88 3.98 0.11
N ALA A 58 1.63 3.58 -0.02
CA ALA A 58 1.08 2.50 0.81
C ALA A 58 1.04 1.23 -0.02
N VAL A 59 1.53 0.15 0.57
CA VAL A 59 1.52 -1.15 -0.07
C VAL A 59 0.56 -2.03 0.72
N ALA A 60 -0.50 -2.47 0.08
CA ALA A 60 -1.57 -3.21 0.76
C ALA A 60 -1.35 -4.70 0.63
N PHE A 61 -1.50 -5.40 1.74
CA PHE A 61 -1.37 -6.85 1.83
C PHE A 61 -2.62 -7.44 2.47
N ASP A 62 -2.97 -8.64 2.06
CA ASP A 62 -4.08 -9.34 2.69
C ASP A 62 -3.62 -9.95 4.02
N GLU A 63 -4.52 -10.67 4.69
CA GLU A 63 -4.21 -11.23 6.00
C GLU A 63 -3.13 -12.28 5.95
N ARG A 64 -2.86 -12.84 4.79
CA ARG A 64 -1.81 -13.83 4.62
C ARG A 64 -0.51 -13.20 4.17
N GLY A 65 -0.48 -11.87 4.08
CA GLY A 65 0.73 -11.18 3.68
C GLY A 65 0.95 -11.14 2.17
N ARG A 66 -0.07 -11.45 1.37
CA ARG A 66 0.07 -11.42 -0.07
C ARG A 66 -0.20 -10.01 -0.57
N PHE A 67 0.61 -9.57 -1.51
CA PHE A 67 0.48 -8.24 -2.09
C PHE A 67 -0.85 -8.09 -2.81
N LEU A 68 -1.50 -6.96 -2.61
CA LEU A 68 -2.75 -6.64 -3.27
C LEU A 68 -2.62 -5.46 -4.22
N ALA A 69 -2.08 -4.35 -3.72
CA ALA A 69 -2.01 -3.13 -4.51
C ALA A 69 -1.10 -2.13 -3.83
N ALA A 70 -0.74 -1.09 -4.55
CA ALA A 70 0.01 0.02 -3.99
C ALA A 70 -0.65 1.32 -4.44
N GLY A 71 -0.58 2.33 -3.61
CA GLY A 71 -1.20 3.60 -3.93
C GLY A 71 -0.73 4.69 -3.01
N LEU A 72 -1.34 5.86 -3.16
CA LEU A 72 -0.97 7.01 -2.36
C LEU A 72 -1.75 7.02 -1.06
N TYR A 73 -1.05 7.28 0.02
CA TYR A 73 -1.61 7.31 1.36
C TYR A 73 -2.04 8.71 1.73
N ASP A 74 -3.23 8.82 2.34
CA ASP A 74 -3.73 10.11 2.81
C ASP A 74 -4.38 9.90 4.17
N PRO A 75 -3.68 10.24 5.27
CA PRO A 75 -4.22 10.00 6.61
C PRO A 75 -5.37 10.92 6.97
N ARG A 76 -5.63 11.93 6.17
CA ARG A 76 -6.69 12.90 6.48
C ARG A 76 -7.99 12.58 5.76
N SER A 77 -7.98 11.61 4.89
CA SER A 77 -9.15 11.26 4.10
C SER A 77 -9.71 9.92 4.57
N PRO A 78 -11.04 9.75 4.57
CA PRO A 78 -11.60 8.44 4.83
C PRO A 78 -11.20 7.43 3.76
N ILE A 79 -10.87 7.92 2.56
CA ILE A 79 -10.25 7.08 1.53
C ILE A 79 -8.77 7.14 1.80
N ARG A 80 -8.31 6.18 2.59
CA ARG A 80 -6.97 6.24 3.15
C ARG A 80 -5.88 5.92 2.14
N VAL A 81 -6.18 5.08 1.15
CA VAL A 81 -5.23 4.74 0.09
C VAL A 81 -5.94 4.82 -1.24
N LYS A 82 -5.33 5.54 -2.18
CA LYS A 82 -5.83 5.65 -3.55
C LYS A 82 -4.87 4.93 -4.46
N VAL A 83 -5.34 3.82 -4.95
CA VAL A 83 -4.55 2.93 -5.79
C VAL A 83 -4.40 3.49 -7.20
#